data_3c4713315e507b8a98cb41d7a2e13d94
#
_entry.id   3c4713315e507b8a98cb41d7a2e13d94
#
_cell.length_a   1.000
_cell.length_b   1.000
_cell.length_c   1.000
_cell.angle_alpha   90.00
_cell.angle_beta   90.00
_cell.angle_gamma   90.00
#
_symmetry.space_group_name_H-M   'P 1'
#
loop_
_entity.id
_entity.type
_entity.pdbx_description
1 polymer ?
#
loop_
_entity_poly.entity_id
_entity_poly.type
_entity_poly.pdbx_seq_one_letter_code
_entity_poly.pdbx_strand_id
1 'polypeptide(L)'
;MKRKGTRYIPYDYEAAIDKSVEDMNEVFMEYMLKTKYRCVYTCKEIRAGNQLEIEIYPEFTRKEDIPEEGRIKDKETQRNLNNKNAIKYCGRLIIENFTNDDIWMTLTYAEGNEPACWDEAVKNMTNYIRRINYRRKKLGLPKAKYIYVTEHDPDAKVRWHHHVIMDCLLYTSPSPRDRG
;
A
#
# COMPACT_ATOMS: atom_id res chain seq x y z
N MET A 1 3.36 -37.69 -14.26
CA MET A 1 4.53 -36.82 -13.97
C MET A 1 4.08 -35.71 -13.02
N LYS A 2 4.45 -35.76 -11.72
CA LYS A 2 4.05 -34.75 -10.73
C LYS A 2 4.86 -33.47 -11.01
N ARG A 3 4.20 -32.36 -11.30
CA ARG A 3 4.83 -31.04 -11.43
C ARG A 3 5.45 -30.68 -10.07
N LYS A 4 6.78 -30.60 -10.00
CA LYS A 4 7.49 -30.06 -8.83
C LYS A 4 7.06 -28.60 -8.64
N GLY A 5 6.56 -28.26 -7.47
CA GLY A 5 6.19 -26.88 -7.13
C GLY A 5 7.41 -25.97 -7.06
N THR A 6 7.22 -24.71 -7.38
CA THR A 6 8.25 -23.68 -7.34
C THR A 6 8.24 -23.00 -5.95
N ARG A 7 9.33 -23.07 -5.21
CA ARG A 7 9.48 -22.42 -3.89
C ARG A 7 10.05 -21.01 -4.09
N TYR A 8 9.29 -19.99 -3.74
CA TYR A 8 9.84 -18.65 -3.59
C TYR A 8 10.43 -18.55 -2.19
N ILE A 9 11.73 -18.37 -2.09
CA ILE A 9 12.33 -17.94 -0.83
C ILE A 9 11.96 -16.46 -0.69
N PRO A 10 11.28 -16.06 0.40
CA PRO A 10 11.00 -14.65 0.64
C PRO A 10 12.36 -13.96 0.84
N TYR A 11 12.82 -13.26 -0.17
CA TYR A 11 13.99 -12.41 -0.07
C TYR A 11 13.53 -11.08 0.50
N ASP A 12 14.01 -10.75 1.68
CA ASP A 12 13.74 -9.46 2.30
C ASP A 12 14.62 -8.39 1.64
N TYR A 13 14.09 -7.78 0.60
CA TYR A 13 14.77 -6.71 -0.13
C TYR A 13 15.01 -5.47 0.76
N GLU A 14 14.16 -5.21 1.74
CA GLU A 14 14.31 -4.07 2.66
C GLU A 14 15.52 -4.31 3.57
N ALA A 15 15.64 -5.49 4.15
CA ALA A 15 16.82 -5.85 4.94
C ALA A 15 18.11 -5.93 4.11
N ALA A 16 18.02 -6.11 2.80
CA ALA A 16 19.21 -6.12 1.93
C ALA A 16 19.63 -4.71 1.47
N ILE A 17 18.67 -3.78 1.36
CA ILE A 17 18.94 -2.38 0.97
C ILE A 17 19.44 -1.57 2.17
N ASP A 18 18.98 -1.87 3.38
CA ASP A 18 19.44 -1.23 4.63
C ASP A 18 20.85 -1.66 5.06
N LYS A 19 21.43 -2.67 4.42
CA LYS A 19 22.82 -3.05 4.65
C LYS A 19 23.73 -2.23 3.74
N SER A 20 24.75 -1.62 4.35
CA SER A 20 25.83 -1.02 3.57
C SER A 20 26.45 -2.09 2.65
N VAL A 21 27.01 -1.68 1.51
CA VAL A 21 27.68 -2.61 0.58
C VAL A 21 28.79 -3.39 1.30
N GLU A 22 29.38 -2.81 2.36
CA GLU A 22 30.41 -3.39 3.20
C GLU A 22 29.89 -4.50 4.13
N ASP A 23 28.58 -4.48 4.45
CA ASP A 23 27.91 -5.50 5.27
C ASP A 23 27.22 -6.58 4.43
N MET A 24 27.29 -6.50 3.10
CA MET A 24 26.77 -7.55 2.22
C MET A 24 27.62 -8.79 2.40
N ASN A 25 26.98 -9.88 2.82
CA ASN A 25 27.60 -11.17 3.01
C ASN A 25 28.38 -11.55 1.73
N GLU A 26 29.70 -11.82 1.87
CA GLU A 26 30.57 -12.25 0.79
C GLU A 26 29.99 -13.40 -0.03
N VAL A 27 29.28 -14.33 0.62
CA VAL A 27 28.58 -15.45 0.00
C VAL A 27 27.46 -14.97 -0.96
N PHE A 28 26.76 -13.90 -0.59
CA PHE A 28 25.72 -13.32 -1.47
C PHE A 28 26.36 -12.60 -2.67
N MET A 29 27.41 -11.83 -2.45
CA MET A 29 28.16 -11.17 -3.52
C MET A 29 28.78 -12.20 -4.46
N GLU A 30 29.36 -13.27 -3.91
CA GLU A 30 29.94 -14.36 -4.67
C GLU A 30 28.87 -15.15 -5.46
N TYR A 31 27.70 -15.36 -4.87
CA TYR A 31 26.52 -15.93 -5.52
C TYR A 31 26.02 -15.05 -6.67
N MET A 32 25.93 -13.76 -6.48
CA MET A 32 25.53 -12.80 -7.51
C MET A 32 26.55 -12.73 -8.66
N LEU A 33 27.84 -12.80 -8.35
CA LEU A 33 28.94 -12.73 -9.34
C LEU A 33 29.22 -14.05 -10.05
N LYS A 34 28.96 -15.19 -9.38
CA LYS A 34 29.26 -16.55 -9.90
C LYS A 34 28.04 -17.27 -10.46
N THR A 35 26.87 -16.63 -10.56
CA THR A 35 25.71 -17.33 -11.09
C THR A 35 25.96 -17.77 -12.54
N LYS A 36 26.01 -19.06 -12.72
CA LYS A 36 26.00 -19.75 -14.06
C LYS A 36 24.66 -19.49 -14.79
N TYR A 37 23.74 -18.79 -14.15
CA TYR A 37 22.41 -18.57 -14.67
C TYR A 37 22.39 -17.30 -15.50
N ARG A 38 21.87 -17.39 -16.71
CA ARG A 38 21.63 -16.23 -17.56
C ARG A 38 20.42 -15.47 -16.99
N CYS A 39 20.67 -14.57 -16.07
CA CYS A 39 19.67 -13.62 -15.63
C CYS A 39 20.05 -12.21 -16.11
N VAL A 40 19.06 -11.44 -16.43
CA VAL A 40 19.17 -9.99 -16.62
C VAL A 40 18.53 -9.34 -15.41
N TYR A 41 19.06 -8.20 -14.99
CA TYR A 41 18.41 -7.41 -13.95
C TYR A 41 17.44 -6.46 -14.63
N THR A 42 16.20 -6.53 -14.19
CA THR A 42 15.18 -5.55 -14.56
C THR A 42 15.17 -4.44 -13.53
N CYS A 43 15.36 -3.21 -14.00
CA CYS A 43 15.23 -2.01 -13.19
C CYS A 43 13.85 -1.39 -13.47
N LYS A 44 13.04 -1.26 -12.44
CA LYS A 44 11.73 -0.63 -12.52
C LYS A 44 11.75 0.68 -11.74
N GLU A 45 11.55 1.77 -12.44
CA GLU A 45 11.39 3.09 -11.84
C GLU A 45 9.90 3.37 -11.60
N ILE A 46 9.57 3.77 -10.39
CA ILE A 46 8.21 4.14 -10.00
C ILE A 46 8.27 5.55 -9.41
N ARG A 47 7.52 6.46 -9.99
CA ARG A 47 7.39 7.83 -9.48
C ARG A 47 6.02 8.01 -8.86
N ALA A 48 5.99 8.57 -7.65
CA ALA A 48 4.78 8.94 -6.95
C ALA A 48 5.03 10.29 -6.24
N GLY A 49 4.36 11.34 -6.67
CA GLY A 49 4.61 12.69 -6.20
C GLY A 49 6.09 13.07 -6.31
N ASN A 50 6.71 13.42 -5.19
CA ASN A 50 8.12 13.80 -5.12
C ASN A 50 9.07 12.60 -4.84
N GLN A 51 8.56 11.40 -4.78
CA GLN A 51 9.35 10.21 -4.52
C GLN A 51 9.66 9.44 -5.80
N LEU A 52 10.90 8.94 -5.88
CA LEU A 52 11.37 8.01 -6.89
C LEU A 52 11.76 6.72 -6.18
N GLU A 53 11.06 5.65 -6.50
CA GLU A 53 11.36 4.30 -6.03
C GLU A 53 11.99 3.50 -7.17
N ILE A 54 13.11 2.84 -6.91
CA ILE A 54 13.81 2.01 -7.87
C ILE A 54 13.78 0.57 -7.35
N GLU A 55 13.11 -0.31 -8.08
CA GLU A 55 13.08 -1.74 -7.80
C GLU A 55 14.00 -2.46 -8.79
N ILE A 56 15.00 -3.18 -8.28
CA ILE A 56 15.91 -3.98 -9.08
C ILE A 56 15.70 -5.45 -8.72
N TYR A 57 15.37 -6.27 -9.68
CA TYR A 57 15.18 -7.71 -9.47
C TYR A 57 15.70 -8.53 -10.64
N PRO A 58 16.17 -9.77 -10.38
CA PRO A 58 16.62 -10.67 -11.42
C PRO A 58 15.43 -11.21 -12.23
N GLU A 59 15.54 -11.17 -13.55
CA GLU A 59 14.60 -11.78 -14.47
C GLU A 59 15.29 -12.91 -15.23
N PHE A 60 14.78 -14.12 -15.11
CA PHE A 60 15.32 -15.30 -15.76
C PHE A 60 14.68 -15.48 -17.13
N THR A 61 15.49 -15.55 -18.17
CA THR A 61 15.02 -15.71 -19.56
C THR A 61 14.47 -17.10 -19.84
N ARG A 62 14.91 -18.13 -19.08
CA ARG A 62 14.47 -19.51 -19.23
C ARG A 62 14.10 -20.13 -17.89
N LYS A 63 13.10 -21.01 -17.90
CA LYS A 63 12.69 -21.76 -16.70
C LYS A 63 13.79 -22.64 -16.12
N GLU A 64 14.71 -23.09 -16.96
CA GLU A 64 15.85 -23.94 -16.61
C GLU A 64 16.92 -23.17 -15.82
N ASP A 65 16.99 -21.87 -16.03
CA ASP A 65 17.94 -20.98 -15.34
C ASP A 65 17.48 -20.60 -13.93
N ILE A 66 16.26 -20.97 -13.56
CA ILE A 66 15.73 -20.70 -12.24
C ILE A 66 16.26 -21.75 -11.26
N PRO A 67 16.90 -21.33 -10.15
CA PRO A 67 17.44 -22.27 -9.16
C PRO A 67 16.41 -23.31 -8.73
N GLU A 68 16.78 -24.60 -8.76
CA GLU A 68 15.90 -25.75 -8.44
C GLU A 68 15.50 -25.82 -6.96
N GLU A 69 16.05 -24.96 -6.12
CA GLU A 69 15.71 -24.89 -4.70
C GLU A 69 14.23 -24.54 -4.54
N GLY A 70 13.51 -25.62 -4.62
CA GLY A 70 12.15 -25.85 -4.15
C GLY A 70 11.21 -24.63 -4.18
N ARG A 71 10.44 -24.48 -5.25
CA ARG A 71 9.33 -23.52 -5.32
C ARG A 71 8.06 -24.16 -4.78
N ILE A 72 7.88 -24.13 -3.48
CA ILE A 72 6.58 -24.43 -2.88
C ILE A 72 5.79 -23.14 -2.95
N LYS A 73 4.69 -23.13 -3.70
CA LYS A 73 3.70 -22.06 -3.57
C LYS A 73 2.96 -22.29 -2.26
N ASP A 74 3.51 -21.74 -1.21
CA ASP A 74 2.80 -21.63 0.04
C ASP A 74 1.77 -20.50 -0.09
N LYS A 75 0.51 -20.81 0.21
CA LYS A 75 -0.59 -19.85 0.14
C LYS A 75 -0.37 -18.69 1.12
N GLU A 76 0.24 -18.96 2.25
CA GLU A 76 0.52 -17.95 3.27
C GLU A 76 1.60 -16.98 2.80
N THR A 77 2.71 -17.50 2.27
CA THR A 77 3.76 -16.65 1.68
C THR A 77 3.22 -15.79 0.54
N GLN A 78 2.36 -16.35 -0.33
CA GLN A 78 1.73 -15.59 -1.40
C GLN A 78 0.79 -14.50 -0.87
N ARG A 79 0.03 -14.79 0.19
CA ARG A 79 -0.85 -13.81 0.85
C ARG A 79 -0.04 -12.66 1.46
N ASN A 80 1.06 -12.98 2.15
CA ASN A 80 1.94 -11.98 2.75
C ASN A 80 2.59 -11.08 1.69
N LEU A 81 3.03 -11.66 0.56
CA LEU A 81 3.55 -10.89 -0.57
C LEU A 81 2.48 -9.98 -1.19
N ASN A 82 1.27 -10.48 -1.38
CA ASN A 82 0.16 -9.68 -1.89
C ASN A 82 -0.18 -8.52 -0.95
N ASN A 83 -0.18 -8.76 0.36
CA ASN A 83 -0.41 -7.73 1.37
C ASN A 83 0.68 -6.65 1.34
N LYS A 84 1.97 -7.04 1.30
CA LYS A 84 3.09 -6.09 1.15
C LYS A 84 2.94 -5.23 -0.12
N ASN A 85 2.62 -5.85 -1.24
CA ASN A 85 2.40 -5.13 -2.49
C ASN A 85 1.19 -4.18 -2.43
N ALA A 86 0.12 -4.58 -1.76
CA ALA A 86 -1.06 -3.74 -1.55
C ALA A 86 -0.72 -2.51 -0.69
N ILE A 87 0.07 -2.69 0.38
CA ILE A 87 0.54 -1.59 1.23
C ILE A 87 1.41 -0.61 0.44
N LYS A 88 2.40 -1.11 -0.33
CA LYS A 88 3.24 -0.27 -1.21
C LYS A 88 2.40 0.51 -2.20
N TYR A 89 1.45 -0.16 -2.86
CA TYR A 89 0.57 0.48 -3.83
C TYR A 89 -0.30 1.57 -3.19
N CYS A 90 -0.88 1.30 -2.03
CA CYS A 90 -1.65 2.28 -1.27
C CYS A 90 -0.79 3.49 -0.89
N GLY A 91 0.43 3.27 -0.40
CA GLY A 91 1.38 4.34 -0.08
C GLY A 91 1.70 5.22 -1.30
N ARG A 92 1.97 4.62 -2.47
CA ARG A 92 2.19 5.36 -3.72
C ARG A 92 0.98 6.21 -4.12
N LEU A 93 -0.24 5.66 -3.98
CA LEU A 93 -1.47 6.42 -4.26
C LEU A 93 -1.63 7.60 -3.30
N ILE A 94 -1.28 7.44 -2.03
CA ILE A 94 -1.35 8.52 -1.05
C ILE A 94 -0.36 9.62 -1.42
N ILE A 95 0.90 9.28 -1.67
CA ILE A 95 1.95 10.24 -1.99
C ILE A 95 1.66 10.99 -3.31
N GLU A 96 1.07 10.32 -4.30
CA GLU A 96 0.71 10.93 -5.59
C GLU A 96 -0.46 11.91 -5.48
N ASN A 97 -1.42 11.64 -4.60
CA ASN A 97 -2.71 12.33 -4.61
C ASN A 97 -2.92 13.29 -3.44
N PHE A 98 -2.12 13.18 -2.38
CA PHE A 98 -2.30 13.96 -1.16
C PHE A 98 -1.02 14.65 -0.73
N THR A 99 -1.19 15.72 0.02
CA THR A 99 -0.14 16.57 0.58
C THR A 99 -0.27 16.67 2.10
N ASN A 100 0.67 17.35 2.74
CA ASN A 100 0.60 17.60 4.19
C ASN A 100 -0.54 18.54 4.59
N ASP A 101 -1.14 19.24 3.62
CA ASP A 101 -2.27 20.16 3.86
C ASP A 101 -3.62 19.43 3.79
N ASP A 102 -3.62 18.16 3.41
CA ASP A 102 -4.83 17.36 3.31
C ASP A 102 -5.24 16.78 4.68
N ILE A 103 -6.50 16.39 4.80
CA ILE A 103 -7.10 16.01 6.06
C ILE A 103 -6.88 14.52 6.33
N TRP A 104 -6.23 14.21 7.44
CA TRP A 104 -6.26 12.90 8.05
C TRP A 104 -7.25 12.89 9.20
N MET A 105 -8.21 11.98 9.18
CA MET A 105 -9.24 11.90 10.23
C MET A 105 -9.58 10.45 10.59
N THR A 106 -9.99 10.25 11.84
CA THR A 106 -10.62 9.01 12.29
C THR A 106 -12.09 9.30 12.57
N LEU A 107 -12.98 8.60 11.88
CA LEU A 107 -14.43 8.70 12.04
C LEU A 107 -14.90 7.52 12.88
N THR A 108 -15.51 7.84 14.04
CA THR A 108 -16.08 6.87 14.97
C THR A 108 -17.59 6.98 15.00
N TYR A 109 -18.25 5.93 15.42
CA TYR A 109 -19.70 5.93 15.65
C TYR A 109 -20.03 6.36 17.08
N ALA A 110 -21.11 7.12 17.23
CA ALA A 110 -21.66 7.36 18.55
C ALA A 110 -22.18 6.05 19.15
N GLU A 111 -22.16 5.94 20.46
CA GLU A 111 -22.66 4.78 21.19
C GLU A 111 -24.10 4.45 20.79
N GLY A 112 -24.36 3.19 20.51
CA GLY A 112 -25.67 2.71 20.04
C GLY A 112 -25.98 2.96 18.58
N ASN A 113 -25.08 3.60 17.81
CA ASN A 113 -25.23 3.81 16.36
C ASN A 113 -24.17 3.05 15.54
N GLU A 114 -23.53 2.06 16.15
CA GLU A 114 -22.56 1.22 15.48
C GLU A 114 -23.24 0.36 14.39
N PRO A 115 -22.58 0.16 13.25
CA PRO A 115 -23.10 -0.73 12.22
C PRO A 115 -23.15 -2.18 12.71
N ALA A 116 -24.18 -2.90 12.33
CA ALA A 116 -24.35 -4.30 12.70
C ALA A 116 -23.42 -5.23 11.90
N CYS A 117 -22.96 -4.79 10.73
CA CYS A 117 -22.11 -5.61 9.86
C CYS A 117 -21.22 -4.71 8.97
N TRP A 118 -20.27 -5.37 8.31
CA TRP A 118 -19.32 -4.72 7.39
C TRP A 118 -20.00 -3.94 6.27
N ASP A 119 -21.03 -4.52 5.65
CA ASP A 119 -21.76 -3.88 4.53
C ASP A 119 -22.44 -2.59 4.96
N GLU A 120 -22.96 -2.56 6.18
CA GLU A 120 -23.56 -1.37 6.74
C GLU A 120 -22.51 -0.28 7.02
N ALA A 121 -21.34 -0.64 7.55
CA ALA A 121 -20.23 0.27 7.74
C ALA A 121 -19.78 0.92 6.42
N VAL A 122 -19.63 0.12 5.35
CA VAL A 122 -19.29 0.60 4.02
C VAL A 122 -20.38 1.50 3.44
N LYS A 123 -21.65 1.16 3.63
CA LYS A 123 -22.79 1.98 3.21
C LYS A 123 -22.82 3.34 3.93
N ASN A 124 -22.54 3.34 5.23
CA ASN A 124 -22.47 4.56 6.02
C ASN A 124 -21.36 5.49 5.53
N MET A 125 -20.18 4.94 5.25
CA MET A 125 -19.06 5.69 4.68
C MET A 125 -19.40 6.24 3.28
N THR A 126 -20.01 5.43 2.42
CA THR A 126 -20.47 5.86 1.09
C THR A 126 -21.44 7.02 1.19
N ASN A 127 -22.39 6.97 2.12
CA ASN A 127 -23.35 8.04 2.34
C ASN A 127 -22.68 9.31 2.89
N TYR A 128 -21.67 9.16 3.75
CA TYR A 128 -20.88 10.26 4.26
C TYR A 128 -20.16 11.01 3.12
N ILE A 129 -19.44 10.29 2.27
CA ILE A 129 -18.77 10.87 1.10
C ILE A 129 -19.76 11.51 0.12
N ARG A 130 -20.93 10.90 -0.09
CA ARG A 130 -21.98 11.47 -0.95
C ARG A 130 -22.45 12.83 -0.42
N ARG A 131 -22.64 12.98 0.89
CA ARG A 131 -23.01 14.25 1.52
C ARG A 131 -21.93 15.32 1.38
N ILE A 132 -20.66 14.94 1.55
CA ILE A 132 -19.53 15.85 1.32
C ILE A 132 -19.52 16.32 -0.16
N ASN A 133 -19.59 15.40 -1.10
CA ASN A 133 -19.58 15.73 -2.53
C ASN A 133 -20.79 16.58 -2.94
N TYR A 134 -21.94 16.38 -2.32
CA TYR A 134 -23.10 17.24 -2.54
C TYR A 134 -22.85 18.68 -2.09
N ARG A 135 -22.25 18.87 -0.91
CA ARG A 135 -21.86 20.20 -0.41
C ARG A 135 -20.79 20.84 -1.31
N ARG A 136 -19.77 20.10 -1.67
CA ARG A 136 -18.71 20.58 -2.60
C ARG A 136 -19.31 21.03 -3.93
N LYS A 137 -20.22 20.27 -4.51
CA LYS A 137 -20.94 20.66 -5.74
C LYS A 137 -21.68 21.98 -5.57
N LYS A 138 -22.37 22.21 -4.45
CA LYS A 138 -23.05 23.49 -4.19
C LYS A 138 -22.08 24.67 -4.09
N LEU A 139 -20.84 24.44 -3.72
CA LEU A 139 -19.78 25.45 -3.61
C LEU A 139 -18.97 25.57 -4.92
N GLY A 140 -19.36 24.88 -5.99
CA GLY A 140 -18.62 24.86 -7.26
C GLY A 140 -17.28 24.13 -7.21
N LEU A 141 -17.05 23.32 -6.16
CA LEU A 141 -15.81 22.58 -5.97
C LEU A 141 -15.85 21.20 -6.66
N PRO A 142 -14.71 20.65 -7.09
CA PRO A 142 -14.65 19.31 -7.62
C PRO A 142 -14.99 18.25 -6.55
N LYS A 143 -15.25 17.01 -6.99
CA LYS A 143 -15.48 15.89 -6.07
C LYS A 143 -14.23 15.66 -5.21
N ALA A 144 -14.46 15.24 -3.96
CA ALA A 144 -13.39 14.91 -3.03
C ALA A 144 -12.54 13.73 -3.56
N LYS A 145 -11.22 13.87 -3.47
CA LYS A 145 -10.31 12.74 -3.49
C LYS A 145 -10.25 12.17 -2.08
N TYR A 146 -10.31 10.86 -1.93
CA TYR A 146 -10.25 10.23 -0.61
C TYR A 146 -9.77 8.79 -0.71
N ILE A 147 -9.16 8.33 0.36
CA ILE A 147 -8.87 6.93 0.65
C ILE A 147 -9.37 6.68 2.06
N TYR A 148 -10.00 5.53 2.29
CA TYR A 148 -10.39 5.14 3.64
C TYR A 148 -10.18 3.66 3.89
N VAL A 149 -9.98 3.33 5.15
CA VAL A 149 -9.95 1.96 5.68
C VAL A 149 -10.98 1.88 6.79
N THR A 150 -11.74 0.80 6.81
CA THR A 150 -12.68 0.48 7.88
C THR A 150 -12.03 -0.55 8.78
N GLU A 151 -12.08 -0.35 10.08
CA GLU A 151 -11.56 -1.28 11.07
C GLU A 151 -12.64 -1.65 12.09
N HIS A 152 -12.64 -2.90 12.47
CA HIS A 152 -13.43 -3.47 13.55
C HIS A 152 -12.82 -4.81 13.94
N ASP A 153 -12.57 -4.99 15.22
CA ASP A 153 -12.11 -6.26 15.78
C ASP A 153 -12.77 -6.46 17.16
N PRO A 154 -13.82 -7.29 17.23
CA PRO A 154 -14.51 -7.55 18.50
C PRO A 154 -13.62 -8.30 19.50
N ASP A 155 -12.69 -9.15 19.04
CA ASP A 155 -11.79 -9.91 19.90
C ASP A 155 -10.74 -9.01 20.54
N ALA A 156 -10.24 -8.01 19.81
CA ALA A 156 -9.33 -6.98 20.32
C ALA A 156 -10.07 -5.78 20.95
N LYS A 157 -11.39 -5.83 21.09
CA LYS A 157 -12.25 -4.72 21.58
C LYS A 157 -12.13 -3.44 20.75
N VAL A 158 -11.81 -3.57 19.48
CA VAL A 158 -11.76 -2.43 18.56
C VAL A 158 -13.15 -2.15 18.02
N ARG A 159 -13.70 -0.99 18.36
CA ARG A 159 -15.01 -0.52 17.88
C ARG A 159 -14.94 -0.16 16.40
N TRP A 160 -16.07 -0.20 15.71
CA TRP A 160 -16.18 0.27 14.33
C TRP A 160 -15.67 1.69 14.17
N HIS A 161 -14.71 1.88 13.28
CA HIS A 161 -14.20 3.19 12.90
C HIS A 161 -13.62 3.19 11.49
N HIS A 162 -13.41 4.38 10.94
CA HIS A 162 -12.82 4.56 9.63
C HIS A 162 -11.66 5.54 9.74
N HIS A 163 -10.50 5.15 9.23
CA HIS A 163 -9.40 6.07 8.96
C HIS A 163 -9.56 6.61 7.54
N VAL A 164 -9.52 7.92 7.39
CA VAL A 164 -9.79 8.60 6.12
C VAL A 164 -8.69 9.61 5.84
N ILE A 165 -8.17 9.60 4.63
CA ILE A 165 -7.42 10.71 4.06
C ILE A 165 -8.32 11.35 3.00
N MET A 166 -8.44 12.67 3.04
CA MET A 166 -9.30 13.43 2.11
C MET A 166 -8.64 14.74 1.74
N ASP A 167 -8.73 15.11 0.45
CA ASP A 167 -8.23 16.37 -0.03
C ASP A 167 -8.94 17.56 0.62
N CYS A 168 -8.14 18.48 1.15
CA CYS A 168 -8.62 19.72 1.78
C CYS A 168 -8.65 20.84 0.75
N LEU A 169 -9.80 21.11 0.14
CA LEU A 169 -9.99 22.28 -0.72
C LEU A 169 -10.40 23.55 0.04
N LEU A 170 -10.48 23.49 1.37
CA LEU A 170 -10.94 24.61 2.20
C LEU A 170 -9.87 25.70 2.41
N TYR A 171 -8.63 25.45 2.04
CA TYR A 171 -7.52 26.41 2.24
C TYR A 171 -7.50 27.58 1.24
N THR A 172 -8.37 27.59 0.25
CA THR A 172 -8.49 28.72 -0.69
C THR A 172 -9.51 29.78 -0.28
N SER A 173 -10.23 29.55 0.82
CA SER A 173 -11.16 30.54 1.38
C SER A 173 -10.64 31.00 2.75
N PRO A 174 -10.40 32.29 2.96
CA PRO A 174 -9.98 32.79 4.26
C PRO A 174 -11.00 32.35 5.31
N SER A 175 -10.48 31.86 6.45
CA SER A 175 -11.30 31.47 7.60
C SER A 175 -12.27 32.61 7.95
N PRO A 176 -13.53 32.34 8.35
CA PRO A 176 -14.41 33.39 8.86
C PRO A 176 -13.80 34.18 10.02
N ARG A 177 -12.74 33.64 10.68
CA ARG A 177 -11.99 34.36 11.73
C ARG A 177 -10.96 35.34 11.15
N ASP A 178 -10.57 35.22 9.89
CA ASP A 178 -9.61 36.12 9.24
C ASP A 178 -10.31 37.32 8.58
N ARG A 179 -11.62 37.44 8.71
CA ARG A 179 -12.42 38.58 8.29
C ARG A 179 -12.66 39.53 9.49
N GLY A 180 -11.56 39.85 10.14
CA GLY A 180 -11.57 40.89 11.17
C GLY A 180 -11.63 42.28 10.56
#